data_d4b7cd1a04e30d532b7d0d2528e2a17a
#
_entry.id   d4b7cd1a04e30d532b7d0d2528e2a17a
#
_cell.length_a   1.000
_cell.length_b   1.000
_cell.length_c   1.000
_cell.angle_alpha   90.00
_cell.angle_beta   90.00
_cell.angle_gamma   90.00
#
_symmetry.space_group_name_H-M   'P 1'
#
loop_
_entity.id
_entity.type
_entity.pdbx_description
1 polymer ?
#
loop_
_entity_poly.entity_id
_entity_poly.type
_entity_poly.pdbx_seq_one_letter_code
_entity_poly.pdbx_strand_id
1 'polypeptide(L)'
;MQQQRHRPVDCCQIAQIKSELLGSLSKWLGCEVYLQCQGAILDGVKSNLERAPLSDSSHEELVQVGHLVEKLGGGASPDHSHSSNADKIFHDTAGWKNLETWMRCLQSVIEGCGSNFLPFIDQDLLDLIFQSLTHTNRFVRETGYYVCATLVSCGTSQDEGEEMELSEGNAINTILVHGDQLAYHFAKGLADNWSQVRLAASTATRQFLVNLPNAAARQRFFPALLPRMCLNRYYVAEGVRIYSQETWRLVTGLHGKELVEQHIGDVVEYYIEASDADNHAVREAACACIAELGAKIGQDVVRGHVPRLLDTLLVCFKDDSWPVRDAACVACGNFIKCFPEESRQSIDALYPLFYENLQDNIPSVRQGAAAALANVTRAYGEAASSILLVKVAEGLKGLQNQPKTSERYSGLDKGPATYGLVKQLRDNDMDLHSNQQMYSCGSLAPKMGRGREGGCMDHKFRRPSEPWEMCDGCIHLLSELSAIESLAAEVASLLPLVAEASRKQDYPQHVCLLETVCKQLPVFGRNLGKRHFKPHLESFFDPIFEALGCDNALTSAAANQCLDALGNFLGVNILRGRIEQYNPHYLSKMRMGFPGRP
;
A
#
# COMPACT_ATOMS: atom_id res chain seq x y z
N MET A 1 -14.42 41.29 -36.96
CA MET A 1 -14.83 39.92 -37.32
C MET A 1 -13.83 38.94 -36.68
N GLN A 2 -14.14 38.45 -35.50
CA GLN A 2 -13.36 37.41 -34.83
C GLN A 2 -13.82 36.05 -35.35
N GLN A 3 -12.97 35.32 -36.04
CA GLN A 3 -13.18 33.92 -36.41
C GLN A 3 -13.13 33.08 -35.14
N GLN A 4 -14.29 32.61 -34.69
CA GLN A 4 -14.38 31.51 -33.73
C GLN A 4 -13.78 30.26 -34.41
N ARG A 5 -12.57 29.86 -33.96
CA ARG A 5 -12.00 28.56 -34.30
C ARG A 5 -12.86 27.50 -33.63
N HIS A 6 -13.66 26.79 -34.42
CA HIS A 6 -14.28 25.54 -33.98
C HIS A 6 -13.17 24.58 -33.49
N ARG A 7 -13.11 24.29 -32.19
CA ARG A 7 -12.32 23.18 -31.71
C ARG A 7 -12.96 21.90 -32.27
N PRO A 8 -12.19 20.98 -32.86
CA PRO A 8 -12.74 19.69 -33.26
C PRO A 8 -13.34 19.01 -32.00
N VAL A 9 -14.59 18.60 -32.08
CA VAL A 9 -15.27 17.85 -31.01
C VAL A 9 -14.48 16.57 -30.82
N ASP A 10 -14.00 16.34 -29.61
CA ASP A 10 -13.19 15.16 -29.28
C ASP A 10 -14.03 13.89 -29.56
N CYS A 11 -13.46 12.93 -30.29
CA CYS A 11 -14.18 11.70 -30.65
C CYS A 11 -14.66 10.92 -29.41
N CYS A 12 -14.00 11.10 -28.25
CA CYS A 12 -14.45 10.55 -26.97
C CYS A 12 -15.77 11.17 -26.50
N GLN A 13 -15.97 12.48 -26.70
CA GLN A 13 -17.22 13.16 -26.36
C GLN A 13 -18.38 12.68 -27.25
N ILE A 14 -18.12 12.45 -28.54
CA ILE A 14 -19.13 11.92 -29.47
C ILE A 14 -19.54 10.49 -29.06
N ALA A 15 -18.58 9.66 -28.67
CA ALA A 15 -18.81 8.29 -28.22
C ALA A 15 -19.67 8.26 -26.94
N GLN A 16 -19.35 9.13 -25.98
CA GLN A 16 -20.11 9.27 -24.75
C GLN A 16 -21.55 9.70 -25.00
N ILE A 17 -21.76 10.74 -25.84
CA ILE A 17 -23.11 11.22 -26.20
C ILE A 17 -23.94 10.11 -26.87
N LYS A 18 -23.32 9.29 -27.73
CA LYS A 18 -24.01 8.16 -28.38
C LYS A 18 -24.44 7.10 -27.38
N SER A 19 -23.59 6.74 -26.44
CA SER A 19 -23.93 5.74 -25.42
C SER A 19 -25.03 6.23 -24.48
N GLU A 20 -24.96 7.49 -24.03
CA GLU A 20 -25.97 8.11 -23.17
C GLU A 20 -27.33 8.21 -23.87
N LEU A 21 -27.34 8.50 -25.18
CA LEU A 21 -28.56 8.54 -25.99
C LEU A 21 -29.19 7.15 -26.08
N LEU A 22 -28.40 6.10 -26.35
CA LEU A 22 -28.91 4.71 -26.40
C LEU A 22 -29.46 4.28 -25.05
N GLY A 23 -28.78 4.60 -23.94
CA GLY A 23 -29.29 4.31 -22.60
C GLY A 23 -30.62 5.01 -22.30
N SER A 24 -30.73 6.30 -22.67
CA SER A 24 -31.96 7.05 -22.51
C SER A 24 -33.10 6.50 -23.34
N LEU A 25 -32.85 6.11 -24.59
CA LEU A 25 -33.85 5.47 -25.44
C LEU A 25 -34.28 4.12 -24.86
N SER A 26 -33.34 3.31 -24.37
CA SER A 26 -33.64 2.00 -23.77
C SER A 26 -34.49 2.14 -22.50
N LYS A 27 -34.29 3.21 -21.74
CA LYS A 27 -35.10 3.51 -20.55
C LYS A 27 -36.56 3.82 -20.90
N TRP A 28 -36.80 4.49 -22.03
CA TRP A 28 -38.15 4.88 -22.44
C TRP A 28 -38.87 3.84 -23.32
N LEU A 29 -38.13 3.17 -24.20
CA LEU A 29 -38.67 2.23 -25.19
C LEU A 29 -38.43 0.76 -24.80
N GLY A 30 -37.73 0.52 -23.70
CA GLY A 30 -37.40 -0.84 -23.22
C GLY A 30 -36.41 -1.57 -24.14
N CYS A 31 -36.48 -2.90 -24.11
CA CYS A 31 -35.54 -3.77 -24.83
C CYS A 31 -35.76 -3.80 -26.36
N GLU A 32 -36.80 -3.14 -26.88
CA GLU A 32 -36.96 -2.95 -28.34
C GLU A 32 -35.73 -2.24 -28.95
N VAL A 33 -35.14 -1.30 -28.20
CA VAL A 33 -33.89 -0.62 -28.61
C VAL A 33 -32.75 -1.61 -28.75
N TYR A 34 -32.62 -2.54 -27.78
CA TYR A 34 -31.59 -3.57 -27.81
C TYR A 34 -31.79 -4.50 -29.03
N LEU A 35 -32.99 -4.99 -29.25
CA LEU A 35 -33.30 -5.86 -30.39
C LEU A 35 -32.94 -5.23 -31.74
N GLN A 36 -33.08 -3.91 -31.87
CA GLN A 36 -32.73 -3.19 -33.09
C GLN A 36 -31.24 -2.93 -33.24
N CYS A 37 -30.47 -2.73 -32.13
CA CYS A 37 -29.08 -2.36 -32.19
C CYS A 37 -28.10 -3.48 -31.77
N GLN A 38 -28.59 -4.61 -31.23
CA GLN A 38 -27.75 -5.70 -30.71
C GLN A 38 -26.72 -6.20 -31.74
N GLY A 39 -27.14 -6.43 -32.99
CA GLY A 39 -26.21 -6.88 -34.04
C GLY A 39 -25.04 -5.92 -34.22
N ALA A 40 -25.33 -4.62 -34.36
CA ALA A 40 -24.29 -3.60 -34.53
C ALA A 40 -23.37 -3.49 -33.31
N ILE A 41 -23.92 -3.59 -32.09
CA ILE A 41 -23.12 -3.50 -30.85
C ILE A 41 -22.24 -4.76 -30.71
N LEU A 42 -22.80 -5.96 -30.81
CA LEU A 42 -22.07 -7.21 -30.64
C LEU A 42 -21.00 -7.42 -31.72
N ASP A 43 -21.36 -7.13 -32.99
CA ASP A 43 -20.39 -7.16 -34.11
C ASP A 43 -19.29 -6.12 -33.92
N GLY A 44 -19.64 -4.92 -33.41
CA GLY A 44 -18.70 -3.89 -33.07
C GLY A 44 -17.72 -4.28 -31.97
N VAL A 45 -18.19 -4.96 -30.91
CA VAL A 45 -17.32 -5.53 -29.87
C VAL A 45 -16.46 -6.64 -30.45
N LYS A 46 -17.05 -7.62 -31.11
CA LYS A 46 -16.37 -8.81 -31.66
C LYS A 46 -15.26 -8.44 -32.66
N SER A 47 -15.57 -7.60 -33.65
CA SER A 47 -14.59 -7.19 -34.66
C SER A 47 -13.43 -6.35 -34.12
N ASN A 48 -13.59 -5.70 -32.98
CA ASN A 48 -12.50 -4.98 -32.32
C ASN A 48 -11.72 -5.84 -31.31
N LEU A 49 -12.29 -6.93 -30.79
CA LEU A 49 -11.54 -7.94 -30.03
C LEU A 49 -10.66 -8.81 -30.92
N GLU A 50 -11.13 -9.16 -32.14
CA GLU A 50 -10.45 -10.03 -33.11
C GLU A 50 -9.44 -9.29 -34.01
N ARG A 51 -9.18 -7.99 -33.78
CA ARG A 51 -8.25 -7.24 -34.63
C ARG A 51 -6.87 -7.87 -34.65
N ALA A 52 -6.40 -8.23 -35.86
CA ALA A 52 -5.02 -8.59 -36.10
C ALA A 52 -4.06 -7.43 -35.77
N PRO A 53 -2.82 -7.71 -35.33
CA PRO A 53 -1.82 -6.67 -35.13
C PRO A 53 -1.67 -5.86 -36.42
N LEU A 54 -1.64 -4.53 -36.27
CA LEU A 54 -1.60 -3.58 -37.40
C LEU A 54 -0.41 -3.87 -38.33
N SER A 55 -0.68 -3.96 -39.62
CA SER A 55 0.33 -4.01 -40.65
C SER A 55 1.07 -2.65 -40.76
N ASP A 56 2.27 -2.67 -41.30
CA ASP A 56 3.31 -1.61 -41.37
C ASP A 56 2.92 -0.16 -41.69
N SER A 57 1.65 0.16 -41.94
CA SER A 57 1.20 1.53 -42.24
C SER A 57 1.12 2.48 -41.03
N SER A 58 1.31 1.98 -39.81
CA SER A 58 1.31 2.81 -38.59
C SER A 58 2.71 3.12 -38.06
N HIS A 59 3.74 2.87 -38.85
CA HIS A 59 5.15 3.11 -38.48
C HIS A 59 5.41 4.59 -38.13
N GLU A 60 4.71 5.54 -38.74
CA GLU A 60 4.87 6.98 -38.46
C GLU A 60 4.30 7.39 -37.09
N GLU A 61 3.19 6.80 -36.65
CA GLU A 61 2.66 7.03 -35.29
C GLU A 61 3.54 6.36 -34.22
N LEU A 62 4.10 5.20 -34.50
CA LEU A 62 5.05 4.49 -33.64
C LEU A 62 6.35 5.26 -33.46
N VAL A 63 6.86 5.89 -34.50
CA VAL A 63 8.06 6.74 -34.45
C VAL A 63 7.78 7.98 -33.59
N GLN A 64 6.60 8.58 -33.67
CA GLN A 64 6.23 9.73 -32.84
C GLN A 64 6.08 9.33 -31.35
N VAL A 65 5.52 8.16 -31.05
CA VAL A 65 5.41 7.63 -29.67
C VAL A 65 6.79 7.22 -29.16
N GLY A 66 7.64 6.62 -29.99
CA GLY A 66 9.04 6.32 -29.66
C GLY A 66 9.83 7.57 -29.28
N HIS A 67 9.70 8.66 -30.04
CA HIS A 67 10.31 9.95 -29.70
C HIS A 67 9.73 10.60 -28.44
N LEU A 68 8.47 10.34 -28.10
CA LEU A 68 7.86 10.82 -26.86
C LEU A 68 8.37 10.04 -25.63
N VAL A 69 8.53 8.74 -25.77
CA VAL A 69 9.11 7.86 -24.74
C VAL A 69 10.59 8.17 -24.53
N GLU A 70 11.34 8.46 -25.61
CA GLU A 70 12.75 8.86 -25.56
C GLU A 70 12.93 10.24 -24.89
N LYS A 71 12.02 11.19 -25.15
CA LYS A 71 11.98 12.49 -24.46
C LYS A 71 11.62 12.38 -22.98
N LEU A 72 10.81 11.41 -22.59
CA LEU A 72 10.42 11.17 -21.20
C LEU A 72 11.42 10.29 -20.44
N GLY A 73 12.23 9.50 -21.16
CA GLY A 73 13.16 8.50 -20.61
C GLY A 73 14.63 8.91 -20.57
N GLY A 74 15.00 10.18 -20.64
CA GLY A 74 16.36 10.72 -20.41
C GLY A 74 17.52 9.77 -20.69
N GLY A 75 17.96 9.65 -21.95
CA GLY A 75 19.30 9.26 -22.35
C GLY A 75 19.88 7.96 -21.80
N ALA A 76 19.44 6.80 -22.29
CA ALA A 76 20.18 5.55 -22.16
C ALA A 76 20.41 4.94 -23.55
N SER A 77 21.63 4.42 -23.76
CA SER A 77 22.13 3.86 -25.01
C SER A 77 21.22 2.78 -25.62
N PRO A 78 21.19 2.63 -26.94
CA PRO A 78 20.30 1.70 -27.61
C PRO A 78 20.81 0.28 -27.47
N ASP A 79 20.26 -0.48 -26.56
CA ASP A 79 20.40 -1.93 -26.57
C ASP A 79 19.10 -2.51 -27.16
N HIS A 80 19.24 -3.18 -28.31
CA HIS A 80 18.15 -3.59 -29.20
C HIS A 80 17.18 -4.65 -28.65
N SER A 81 17.29 -5.05 -27.39
CA SER A 81 16.43 -6.07 -26.78
C SER A 81 15.17 -5.51 -26.06
N HIS A 82 15.09 -4.20 -25.82
CA HIS A 82 13.96 -3.58 -25.11
C HIS A 82 12.80 -3.10 -26.01
N SER A 83 13.02 -3.01 -27.32
CA SER A 83 12.00 -2.55 -28.28
C SER A 83 10.81 -3.51 -28.38
N SER A 84 11.03 -4.81 -28.32
CA SER A 84 9.98 -5.80 -28.59
C SER A 84 8.83 -5.88 -27.56
N ASN A 85 9.05 -5.47 -26.31
CA ASN A 85 8.01 -5.53 -25.27
C ASN A 85 7.22 -4.21 -25.16
N ALA A 86 7.87 -3.07 -25.36
CA ALA A 86 7.19 -1.78 -25.44
C ALA A 86 6.31 -1.74 -26.70
N ASP A 87 6.81 -2.22 -27.83
CA ASP A 87 6.07 -2.32 -29.08
C ASP A 87 4.83 -3.21 -28.95
N LYS A 88 4.90 -4.34 -28.25
CA LYS A 88 3.72 -5.18 -27.98
C LYS A 88 2.66 -4.48 -27.13
N ILE A 89 3.05 -3.70 -26.10
CA ILE A 89 2.12 -2.97 -25.25
C ILE A 89 1.40 -1.87 -26.04
N PHE A 90 2.05 -1.22 -26.99
CA PHE A 90 1.47 -0.17 -27.82
C PHE A 90 0.71 -0.70 -29.04
N HIS A 91 1.14 -1.79 -29.66
CA HIS A 91 0.42 -2.44 -30.77
C HIS A 91 -0.94 -2.98 -30.37
N ASP A 92 -1.04 -3.60 -29.19
CA ASP A 92 -2.30 -4.13 -28.67
C ASP A 92 -3.31 -3.02 -28.25
N THR A 93 -2.86 -1.76 -28.20
CA THR A 93 -3.73 -0.64 -27.83
C THR A 93 -4.38 0.07 -29.02
N ALA A 94 -3.93 -0.18 -30.26
CA ALA A 94 -4.56 0.41 -31.43
C ALA A 94 -6.00 -0.11 -31.60
N GLY A 95 -6.97 0.83 -31.60
CA GLY A 95 -8.39 0.50 -31.72
C GLY A 95 -9.13 0.24 -30.40
N TRP A 96 -8.44 0.22 -29.26
CA TRP A 96 -9.09 0.03 -27.95
C TRP A 96 -10.22 1.05 -27.66
N LYS A 97 -10.10 2.29 -28.16
CA LYS A 97 -11.15 3.31 -28.02
C LYS A 97 -12.45 2.94 -28.69
N ASN A 98 -12.39 2.28 -29.85
CA ASN A 98 -13.58 1.79 -30.52
C ASN A 98 -14.22 0.65 -29.74
N LEU A 99 -13.42 -0.30 -29.26
CA LEU A 99 -13.89 -1.38 -28.42
C LEU A 99 -14.55 -0.86 -27.13
N GLU A 100 -13.87 0.05 -26.44
CA GLU A 100 -14.43 0.70 -25.26
C GLU A 100 -15.75 1.40 -25.56
N THR A 101 -15.85 2.11 -26.68
CA THR A 101 -17.09 2.78 -27.10
C THR A 101 -18.26 1.80 -27.28
N TRP A 102 -18.04 0.67 -27.98
CA TRP A 102 -19.07 -0.34 -28.15
C TRP A 102 -19.48 -0.99 -26.83
N MET A 103 -18.51 -1.24 -25.96
CA MET A 103 -18.80 -1.76 -24.63
C MET A 103 -19.58 -0.77 -23.76
N ARG A 104 -19.29 0.53 -23.84
CA ARG A 104 -20.09 1.56 -23.17
C ARG A 104 -21.51 1.66 -23.74
N CYS A 105 -21.68 1.48 -25.05
CA CYS A 105 -23.00 1.38 -25.64
C CYS A 105 -23.77 0.18 -25.09
N LEU A 106 -23.14 -0.99 -25.01
CA LEU A 106 -23.72 -2.17 -24.40
C LEU A 106 -24.11 -1.92 -22.94
N GLN A 107 -23.21 -1.34 -22.14
CA GLN A 107 -23.47 -0.99 -20.75
C GLN A 107 -24.70 -0.09 -20.60
N SER A 108 -24.77 0.99 -21.39
CA SER A 108 -25.86 1.96 -21.30
C SER A 108 -27.21 1.36 -21.70
N VAL A 109 -27.21 0.46 -22.68
CA VAL A 109 -28.43 -0.26 -23.10
C VAL A 109 -28.88 -1.22 -22.00
N ILE A 110 -27.96 -1.99 -21.41
CA ILE A 110 -28.29 -2.90 -20.29
C ILE A 110 -28.89 -2.11 -19.12
N GLU A 111 -28.24 -1.00 -18.76
CA GLU A 111 -28.71 -0.11 -17.68
C GLU A 111 -30.09 0.47 -17.98
N GLY A 112 -30.34 0.90 -19.21
CA GLY A 112 -31.64 1.44 -19.63
C GLY A 112 -32.74 0.40 -19.63
N CYS A 113 -32.45 -0.86 -20.02
CA CYS A 113 -33.43 -1.96 -20.03
C CYS A 113 -33.75 -2.50 -18.61
N GLY A 114 -32.80 -2.37 -17.68
CA GLY A 114 -32.95 -2.89 -16.31
C GLY A 114 -33.23 -4.37 -16.27
N SER A 115 -34.18 -4.81 -15.42
CA SER A 115 -34.55 -6.22 -15.24
C SER A 115 -35.12 -6.88 -16.52
N ASN A 116 -35.64 -6.08 -17.44
CA ASN A 116 -36.12 -6.59 -18.72
C ASN A 116 -35.00 -7.13 -19.63
N PHE A 117 -33.74 -6.86 -19.29
CA PHE A 117 -32.57 -7.39 -20.01
C PHE A 117 -32.24 -8.85 -19.64
N LEU A 118 -32.72 -9.37 -18.52
CA LEU A 118 -32.42 -10.75 -18.05
C LEU A 118 -32.59 -11.84 -19.11
N PRO A 119 -33.64 -11.84 -19.95
CA PRO A 119 -33.83 -12.86 -20.98
C PRO A 119 -32.77 -12.87 -22.09
N PHE A 120 -32.00 -11.80 -22.22
CA PHE A 120 -30.95 -11.65 -23.23
C PHE A 120 -29.55 -12.04 -22.71
N ILE A 121 -29.45 -12.41 -21.43
CA ILE A 121 -28.21 -12.89 -20.84
C ILE A 121 -28.02 -14.36 -21.20
N ASP A 122 -27.31 -14.59 -22.29
CA ASP A 122 -26.93 -15.92 -22.75
C ASP A 122 -25.42 -16.13 -22.70
N GLN A 123 -24.99 -17.35 -23.03
CA GLN A 123 -23.58 -17.71 -22.99
C GLN A 123 -22.74 -16.93 -24.02
N ASP A 124 -23.30 -16.66 -25.20
CA ASP A 124 -22.60 -15.94 -26.27
C ASP A 124 -22.28 -14.49 -25.86
N LEU A 125 -23.25 -13.81 -25.25
CA LEU A 125 -23.04 -12.47 -24.69
C LEU A 125 -22.00 -12.49 -23.57
N LEU A 126 -22.10 -13.45 -22.65
CA LEU A 126 -21.15 -13.57 -21.54
C LEU A 126 -19.73 -13.86 -22.02
N ASP A 127 -19.57 -14.77 -22.98
CA ASP A 127 -18.26 -15.10 -23.53
C ASP A 127 -17.61 -13.88 -24.18
N LEU A 128 -18.38 -13.07 -24.88
CA LEU A 128 -17.91 -11.84 -25.50
C LEU A 128 -17.45 -10.81 -24.45
N ILE A 129 -18.25 -10.64 -23.37
CA ILE A 129 -17.87 -9.77 -22.25
C ILE A 129 -16.61 -10.31 -21.56
N PHE A 130 -16.54 -11.61 -21.28
CA PHE A 130 -15.40 -12.23 -20.60
C PHE A 130 -14.10 -12.14 -21.40
N GLN A 131 -14.15 -12.21 -22.73
CA GLN A 131 -13.01 -11.94 -23.59
C GLN A 131 -12.47 -10.53 -23.37
N SER A 132 -13.32 -9.54 -23.21
CA SER A 132 -12.90 -8.17 -22.92
C SER A 132 -12.19 -8.02 -21.56
N LEU A 133 -12.54 -8.84 -20.57
CA LEU A 133 -11.90 -8.83 -19.24
C LEU A 133 -10.48 -9.39 -19.26
N THR A 134 -10.09 -10.11 -20.31
CA THR A 134 -8.74 -10.64 -20.51
C THR A 134 -7.90 -9.82 -21.49
N HIS A 135 -8.45 -8.73 -22.02
CA HIS A 135 -7.78 -7.86 -22.98
C HIS A 135 -6.52 -7.24 -22.39
N THR A 136 -5.46 -7.08 -23.19
CA THR A 136 -4.18 -6.49 -22.78
C THR A 136 -4.32 -5.05 -22.30
N ASN A 137 -5.21 -4.27 -22.95
CA ASN A 137 -5.47 -2.89 -22.59
C ASN A 137 -6.34 -2.77 -21.33
N ARG A 138 -5.83 -2.08 -20.33
CA ARG A 138 -6.50 -1.87 -19.02
C ARG A 138 -7.86 -1.15 -19.13
N PHE A 139 -8.01 -0.21 -20.05
CA PHE A 139 -9.25 0.56 -20.20
C PHE A 139 -10.39 -0.32 -20.71
N VAL A 140 -10.06 -1.29 -21.58
CA VAL A 140 -11.03 -2.29 -22.04
C VAL A 140 -11.47 -3.19 -20.89
N ARG A 141 -10.51 -3.69 -20.09
CA ARG A 141 -10.83 -4.51 -18.91
C ARG A 141 -11.67 -3.74 -17.90
N GLU A 142 -11.28 -2.50 -17.60
CA GLU A 142 -12.02 -1.61 -16.69
C GLU A 142 -13.47 -1.45 -17.13
N THR A 143 -13.70 -1.08 -18.40
CA THR A 143 -15.04 -0.93 -18.96
C THR A 143 -15.79 -2.25 -18.95
N GLY A 144 -15.13 -3.39 -19.25
CA GLY A 144 -15.71 -4.74 -19.17
C GLY A 144 -16.26 -5.06 -17.78
N TYR A 145 -15.54 -4.72 -16.71
CA TYR A 145 -16.04 -4.91 -15.35
C TYR A 145 -17.21 -3.99 -15.01
N TYR A 146 -17.28 -2.77 -15.55
CA TYR A 146 -18.45 -1.92 -15.39
C TYR A 146 -19.67 -2.47 -16.16
N VAL A 147 -19.47 -3.06 -17.35
CA VAL A 147 -20.54 -3.81 -18.05
C VAL A 147 -21.04 -4.95 -17.18
N CYS A 148 -20.14 -5.75 -16.59
CA CYS A 148 -20.52 -6.82 -15.66
C CYS A 148 -21.29 -6.28 -14.45
N ALA A 149 -20.85 -5.16 -13.85
CA ALA A 149 -21.53 -4.55 -12.71
C ALA A 149 -22.99 -4.18 -13.06
N THR A 150 -23.20 -3.58 -14.23
CA THR A 150 -24.52 -3.23 -14.73
C THR A 150 -25.36 -4.48 -15.01
N LEU A 151 -24.76 -5.50 -15.64
CA LEU A 151 -25.43 -6.75 -15.99
C LEU A 151 -25.94 -7.49 -14.74
N VAL A 152 -25.11 -7.61 -13.70
CA VAL A 152 -25.54 -8.29 -12.46
C VAL A 152 -26.56 -7.49 -11.66
N SER A 153 -26.62 -6.17 -11.89
CA SER A 153 -27.64 -5.29 -11.27
C SER A 153 -29.03 -5.44 -11.90
N CYS A 154 -29.14 -6.04 -13.09
CA CYS A 154 -30.44 -6.31 -13.73
C CYS A 154 -31.31 -7.29 -12.92
N GLY A 155 -30.72 -8.06 -12.01
CA GLY A 155 -31.44 -9.01 -11.16
C GLY A 155 -32.29 -8.40 -10.04
N THR A 156 -32.15 -7.08 -9.78
CA THR A 156 -32.93 -6.40 -8.74
C THR A 156 -34.18 -5.78 -9.30
N SER A 157 -35.35 -6.24 -8.86
CA SER A 157 -36.59 -5.45 -8.95
C SER A 157 -36.47 -4.29 -7.96
N GLN A 158 -36.48 -3.05 -8.44
CA GLN A 158 -36.55 -1.82 -7.62
C GLN A 158 -37.95 -1.56 -7.04
N ASP A 159 -38.74 -2.57 -6.75
CA ASP A 159 -39.99 -2.39 -6.00
C ASP A 159 -39.70 -2.45 -4.50
N GLU A 160 -39.34 -1.29 -3.97
CA GLU A 160 -39.38 -0.99 -2.54
C GLU A 160 -40.86 -1.02 -2.10
N GLY A 161 -41.39 -2.14 -1.63
CA GLY A 161 -42.63 -2.04 -0.92
C GLY A 161 -43.50 -3.28 -0.72
N GLU A 162 -43.20 -4.44 -1.25
CA GLU A 162 -43.97 -5.64 -0.90
C GLU A 162 -43.02 -6.78 -0.51
N GLU A 163 -43.14 -7.23 0.76
CA GLU A 163 -42.65 -8.53 1.18
C GLU A 163 -43.28 -9.59 0.26
N MET A 164 -42.56 -9.97 -0.79
CA MET A 164 -42.96 -11.08 -1.63
C MET A 164 -42.90 -12.35 -0.80
N GLU A 165 -44.05 -12.80 -0.31
CA GLU A 165 -44.27 -14.19 0.05
C GLU A 165 -43.77 -15.06 -1.11
N LEU A 166 -42.77 -15.91 -0.78
CA LEU A 166 -42.18 -16.89 -1.69
C LEU A 166 -43.29 -17.81 -2.19
N SER A 167 -43.93 -17.47 -3.32
CA SER A 167 -44.64 -18.44 -4.09
C SER A 167 -43.66 -19.46 -4.64
N GLU A 168 -43.82 -20.72 -4.30
CA GLU A 168 -43.10 -21.88 -4.81
C GLU A 168 -43.29 -22.04 -6.34
N GLY A 169 -42.63 -21.18 -7.09
CA GLY A 169 -42.45 -21.30 -8.52
C GLY A 169 -41.03 -20.93 -8.87
N ASN A 170 -40.23 -21.95 -9.24
CA ASN A 170 -38.83 -21.88 -9.63
C ASN A 170 -38.55 -20.83 -10.72
N ALA A 171 -38.56 -19.55 -10.40
CA ALA A 171 -37.92 -18.56 -11.26
C ALA A 171 -36.40 -18.74 -11.09
N ILE A 172 -35.78 -19.40 -12.08
CA ILE A 172 -34.30 -19.60 -12.11
C ILE A 172 -33.67 -18.22 -12.17
N ASN A 173 -32.92 -17.84 -11.11
CA ASN A 173 -32.19 -16.59 -11.10
C ASN A 173 -31.04 -16.68 -12.13
N THR A 174 -31.18 -16.01 -13.26
CA THR A 174 -30.25 -16.04 -14.39
C THR A 174 -28.82 -15.68 -13.94
N ILE A 175 -28.68 -14.72 -13.04
CA ILE A 175 -27.35 -14.32 -12.51
C ILE A 175 -26.71 -15.44 -11.70
N LEU A 176 -27.51 -16.18 -10.92
CA LEU A 176 -27.02 -17.32 -10.14
C LEU A 176 -26.62 -18.51 -11.02
N VAL A 177 -27.30 -18.72 -12.15
CA VAL A 177 -26.96 -19.78 -13.14
C VAL A 177 -25.53 -19.56 -13.67
N HIS A 178 -25.17 -18.33 -14.00
CA HIS A 178 -23.84 -17.97 -14.49
C HIS A 178 -22.86 -17.57 -13.37
N GLY A 179 -23.25 -17.75 -12.12
CA GLY A 179 -22.53 -17.25 -10.95
C GLY A 179 -21.08 -17.72 -10.85
N ASP A 180 -20.78 -18.96 -11.18
CA ASP A 180 -19.41 -19.50 -11.10
C ASP A 180 -18.48 -18.84 -12.11
N GLN A 181 -18.93 -18.61 -13.33
CA GLN A 181 -18.18 -17.92 -14.36
C GLN A 181 -17.93 -16.44 -13.97
N LEU A 182 -18.99 -15.77 -13.49
CA LEU A 182 -18.90 -14.39 -13.00
C LEU A 182 -17.92 -14.29 -11.83
N ALA A 183 -18.05 -15.15 -10.83
CA ALA A 183 -17.15 -15.17 -9.66
C ALA A 183 -15.69 -15.43 -10.05
N TYR A 184 -15.46 -16.34 -11.00
CA TYR A 184 -14.12 -16.61 -11.53
C TYR A 184 -13.48 -15.36 -12.15
N HIS A 185 -14.22 -14.66 -13.03
CA HIS A 185 -13.71 -13.45 -13.67
C HIS A 185 -13.55 -12.29 -12.68
N PHE A 186 -14.49 -12.15 -11.73
CA PHE A 186 -14.38 -11.12 -10.69
C PHE A 186 -13.19 -11.36 -9.77
N ALA A 187 -12.92 -12.62 -9.41
CA ALA A 187 -11.72 -12.97 -8.66
C ALA A 187 -10.43 -12.55 -9.38
N LYS A 188 -10.36 -12.74 -10.70
CA LYS A 188 -9.23 -12.26 -11.52
C LYS A 188 -9.12 -10.74 -11.52
N GLY A 189 -10.22 -10.03 -11.69
CA GLY A 189 -10.23 -8.57 -11.69
C GLY A 189 -9.89 -7.96 -10.33
N LEU A 190 -10.34 -8.58 -9.23
CA LEU A 190 -9.96 -8.19 -7.87
C LEU A 190 -8.45 -8.35 -7.61
N ALA A 191 -7.74 -9.13 -8.41
CA ALA A 191 -6.30 -9.35 -8.36
C ALA A 191 -5.54 -8.64 -9.50
N ASP A 192 -6.20 -7.82 -10.33
CA ASP A 192 -5.55 -7.10 -11.44
C ASP A 192 -4.45 -6.17 -10.94
N ASN A 193 -3.39 -6.01 -11.75
CA ASN A 193 -2.27 -5.13 -11.43
C ASN A 193 -2.63 -3.63 -11.51
N TRP A 194 -3.68 -3.27 -12.24
CA TRP A 194 -4.12 -1.90 -12.39
C TRP A 194 -5.21 -1.53 -11.38
N SER A 195 -4.99 -0.48 -10.60
CA SER A 195 -5.90 -0.03 -9.56
C SER A 195 -7.31 0.30 -10.09
N GLN A 196 -7.42 0.86 -11.29
CA GLN A 196 -8.70 1.19 -11.90
C GLN A 196 -9.49 -0.08 -12.26
N VAL A 197 -8.83 -1.09 -12.84
CA VAL A 197 -9.44 -2.38 -13.14
C VAL A 197 -9.87 -3.08 -11.86
N ARG A 198 -9.01 -3.07 -10.85
CA ARG A 198 -9.29 -3.62 -9.52
C ARG A 198 -10.50 -2.94 -8.87
N LEU A 199 -10.64 -1.61 -9.01
CA LEU A 199 -11.80 -0.87 -8.53
C LEU A 199 -13.08 -1.25 -9.28
N ALA A 200 -13.03 -1.31 -10.62
CA ALA A 200 -14.16 -1.71 -11.45
C ALA A 200 -14.63 -3.15 -11.12
N ALA A 201 -13.66 -4.08 -10.95
CA ALA A 201 -13.94 -5.43 -10.49
C ALA A 201 -14.54 -5.48 -9.08
N SER A 202 -14.08 -4.61 -8.17
CA SER A 202 -14.67 -4.48 -6.84
C SER A 202 -16.12 -3.98 -6.92
N THR A 203 -16.42 -3.09 -7.86
CA THR A 203 -17.80 -2.63 -8.13
C THR A 203 -18.66 -3.77 -8.64
N ALA A 204 -18.20 -4.53 -9.63
CA ALA A 204 -18.91 -5.69 -10.15
C ALA A 204 -19.15 -6.76 -9.07
N THR A 205 -18.13 -7.03 -8.25
CA THR A 205 -18.23 -7.99 -7.14
C THR A 205 -19.24 -7.54 -6.08
N ARG A 206 -19.26 -6.26 -5.72
CA ARG A 206 -20.26 -5.70 -4.79
C ARG A 206 -21.67 -5.91 -5.33
N GLN A 207 -21.92 -5.48 -6.57
CA GLN A 207 -23.23 -5.61 -7.20
C GLN A 207 -23.66 -7.08 -7.30
N PHE A 208 -22.73 -7.96 -7.67
CA PHE A 208 -23.00 -9.39 -7.73
C PHE A 208 -23.45 -9.95 -6.37
N LEU A 209 -22.66 -9.74 -5.32
CA LEU A 209 -22.94 -10.32 -4.01
C LEU A 209 -24.18 -9.72 -3.33
N VAL A 210 -24.43 -8.42 -3.53
CA VAL A 210 -25.60 -7.74 -2.95
C VAL A 210 -26.90 -8.22 -3.64
N ASN A 211 -26.86 -8.46 -4.95
CA ASN A 211 -28.03 -8.85 -5.74
C ASN A 211 -28.31 -10.36 -5.74
N LEU A 212 -27.49 -11.18 -5.08
CA LEU A 212 -27.79 -12.59 -4.86
C LEU A 212 -28.98 -12.76 -3.91
N PRO A 213 -29.85 -13.75 -4.15
CA PRO A 213 -31.15 -13.84 -3.48
C PRO A 213 -31.07 -14.03 -1.96
N ASN A 214 -30.03 -14.65 -1.46
CA ASN A 214 -29.88 -14.91 -0.02
C ASN A 214 -28.42 -15.18 0.39
N ALA A 215 -28.18 -15.30 1.68
CA ALA A 215 -26.86 -15.56 2.25
C ALA A 215 -26.28 -16.92 1.79
N ALA A 216 -27.11 -17.96 1.63
CA ALA A 216 -26.65 -19.28 1.19
C ALA A 216 -26.10 -19.23 -0.25
N ALA A 217 -26.72 -18.46 -1.14
CA ALA A 217 -26.22 -18.25 -2.49
C ALA A 217 -24.85 -17.53 -2.49
N ARG A 218 -24.63 -16.58 -1.57
CA ARG A 218 -23.34 -15.90 -1.42
C ARG A 218 -22.23 -16.84 -0.93
N GLN A 219 -22.54 -17.76 -0.03
CA GLN A 219 -21.56 -18.71 0.53
C GLN A 219 -20.85 -19.53 -0.57
N ARG A 220 -21.53 -19.86 -1.66
CA ARG A 220 -20.97 -20.58 -2.79
C ARG A 220 -19.74 -19.87 -3.41
N PHE A 221 -19.73 -18.54 -3.39
CA PHE A 221 -18.72 -17.74 -4.10
C PHE A 221 -17.63 -17.18 -3.18
N PHE A 222 -17.79 -17.27 -1.86
CA PHE A 222 -16.79 -16.78 -0.90
C PHE A 222 -15.40 -17.45 -1.01
N PRO A 223 -15.25 -18.75 -1.29
CA PRO A 223 -13.93 -19.33 -1.50
C PRO A 223 -13.08 -18.57 -2.52
N ALA A 224 -13.68 -18.12 -3.63
CA ALA A 224 -12.98 -17.39 -4.67
C ALA A 224 -12.88 -15.88 -4.41
N LEU A 225 -13.91 -15.26 -3.85
CA LEU A 225 -14.02 -13.79 -3.75
C LEU A 225 -13.53 -13.23 -2.41
N LEU A 226 -13.81 -13.91 -1.31
CA LEU A 226 -13.54 -13.41 0.05
C LEU A 226 -12.06 -13.11 0.30
N PRO A 227 -11.08 -13.97 -0.06
CA PRO A 227 -9.67 -13.69 0.16
C PRO A 227 -9.21 -12.40 -0.54
N ARG A 228 -9.69 -12.19 -1.75
CA ARG A 228 -9.36 -11.00 -2.58
C ARG A 228 -10.04 -9.74 -2.06
N MET A 229 -11.27 -9.86 -1.59
CA MET A 229 -11.98 -8.77 -0.90
C MET A 229 -11.24 -8.37 0.38
N CYS A 230 -10.74 -9.33 1.15
CA CYS A 230 -9.92 -9.08 2.33
C CYS A 230 -8.67 -8.29 1.98
N LEU A 231 -7.90 -8.74 0.98
CA LEU A 231 -6.65 -8.10 0.58
C LEU A 231 -6.90 -6.65 0.09
N ASN A 232 -7.94 -6.42 -0.70
CA ASN A 232 -8.22 -5.11 -1.26
C ASN A 232 -8.57 -4.05 -0.19
N ARG A 233 -8.95 -4.45 1.03
CA ARG A 233 -9.13 -3.52 2.17
C ARG A 233 -7.80 -2.90 2.65
N TYR A 234 -6.67 -3.48 2.29
CA TYR A 234 -5.31 -3.05 2.63
C TYR A 234 -4.52 -2.55 1.41
N TYR A 235 -5.14 -2.57 0.23
CA TYR A 235 -4.45 -2.16 -0.98
C TYR A 235 -4.07 -0.68 -0.95
N VAL A 236 -2.89 -0.35 -1.50
CA VAL A 236 -2.31 1.01 -1.43
C VAL A 236 -3.16 2.09 -2.10
N ALA A 237 -3.83 1.76 -3.22
CA ALA A 237 -4.69 2.71 -3.91
C ALA A 237 -5.94 3.03 -3.06
N GLU A 238 -6.06 4.28 -2.63
CA GLU A 238 -7.08 4.74 -1.68
C GLU A 238 -8.50 4.45 -2.16
N GLY A 239 -8.81 4.67 -3.45
CA GLY A 239 -10.13 4.39 -4.01
C GLY A 239 -10.51 2.91 -3.90
N VAL A 240 -9.57 1.99 -4.18
CA VAL A 240 -9.79 0.54 -4.02
C VAL A 240 -9.98 0.20 -2.55
N ARG A 241 -9.12 0.72 -1.68
CA ARG A 241 -9.15 0.44 -0.25
C ARG A 241 -10.46 0.87 0.40
N ILE A 242 -10.88 2.13 0.21
CA ILE A 242 -12.11 2.67 0.79
C ILE A 242 -13.32 1.93 0.25
N TYR A 243 -13.41 1.73 -1.07
CA TYR A 243 -14.51 1.01 -1.70
C TYR A 243 -14.62 -0.44 -1.17
N SER A 244 -13.48 -1.13 -1.03
CA SER A 244 -13.44 -2.51 -0.52
C SER A 244 -13.81 -2.60 0.96
N GLN A 245 -13.42 -1.62 1.79
CA GLN A 245 -13.84 -1.55 3.18
C GLN A 245 -15.36 -1.36 3.32
N GLU A 246 -15.95 -0.52 2.48
CA GLU A 246 -17.39 -0.32 2.44
C GLU A 246 -18.12 -1.58 1.94
N THR A 247 -17.62 -2.20 0.86
CA THR A 247 -18.15 -3.48 0.34
C THR A 247 -18.12 -4.55 1.42
N TRP A 248 -17.04 -4.65 2.18
CA TRP A 248 -16.92 -5.57 3.30
C TRP A 248 -18.07 -5.40 4.29
N ARG A 249 -18.33 -4.16 4.73
CA ARG A 249 -19.42 -3.88 5.67
C ARG A 249 -20.79 -4.24 5.12
N LEU A 250 -21.05 -3.94 3.84
CA LEU A 250 -22.33 -4.22 3.18
C LEU A 250 -22.57 -5.72 2.99
N VAL A 251 -21.54 -6.46 2.59
CA VAL A 251 -21.66 -7.88 2.24
C VAL A 251 -21.61 -8.79 3.45
N THR A 252 -20.74 -8.51 4.41
CA THR A 252 -20.51 -9.39 5.57
C THR A 252 -21.24 -8.93 6.84
N GLY A 253 -21.63 -7.66 6.91
CA GLY A 253 -22.25 -7.09 8.12
C GLY A 253 -21.33 -7.26 9.34
N LEU A 254 -21.86 -7.90 10.39
CA LEU A 254 -21.14 -8.21 11.62
C LEU A 254 -20.44 -9.58 11.58
N HIS A 255 -20.67 -10.39 10.54
CA HIS A 255 -20.19 -11.78 10.42
C HIS A 255 -18.88 -11.91 9.63
N GLY A 256 -18.18 -10.81 9.38
CA GLY A 256 -16.95 -10.83 8.58
C GLY A 256 -15.84 -11.70 9.21
N LYS A 257 -15.76 -11.73 10.54
CA LYS A 257 -14.80 -12.55 11.27
C LYS A 257 -15.11 -14.05 11.09
N GLU A 258 -16.32 -14.45 11.33
CA GLU A 258 -16.81 -15.82 11.20
C GLU A 258 -16.65 -16.35 9.78
N LEU A 259 -16.88 -15.49 8.78
CA LEU A 259 -16.68 -15.85 7.36
C LEU A 259 -15.19 -16.11 7.05
N VAL A 260 -14.28 -15.30 7.58
CA VAL A 260 -12.83 -15.54 7.42
C VAL A 260 -12.45 -16.84 8.11
N GLU A 261 -12.97 -17.13 9.31
CA GLU A 261 -12.73 -18.38 10.03
C GLU A 261 -13.24 -19.60 9.26
N GLN A 262 -14.42 -19.51 8.65
CA GLN A 262 -14.98 -20.59 7.82
C GLN A 262 -14.16 -20.88 6.56
N HIS A 263 -13.55 -19.86 5.97
CA HIS A 263 -12.78 -19.93 4.72
C HIS A 263 -11.27 -19.75 4.96
N ILE A 264 -10.77 -20.05 6.15
CA ILE A 264 -9.38 -19.75 6.52
C ILE A 264 -8.36 -20.39 5.58
N GLY A 265 -8.63 -21.59 5.08
CA GLY A 265 -7.77 -22.28 4.13
C GLY A 265 -7.60 -21.48 2.83
N ASP A 266 -8.71 -21.07 2.22
CA ASP A 266 -8.71 -20.27 0.98
C ASP A 266 -8.03 -18.91 1.18
N VAL A 267 -8.26 -18.28 2.34
CA VAL A 267 -7.68 -16.98 2.71
C VAL A 267 -6.16 -17.11 2.86
N VAL A 268 -5.67 -18.10 3.57
CA VAL A 268 -4.23 -18.32 3.79
C VAL A 268 -3.53 -18.65 2.49
N GLU A 269 -4.08 -19.55 1.66
CA GLU A 269 -3.49 -19.89 0.35
C GLU A 269 -3.36 -18.66 -0.52
N TYR A 270 -4.41 -17.83 -0.60
CA TYR A 270 -4.35 -16.62 -1.40
C TYR A 270 -3.36 -15.58 -0.86
N TYR A 271 -3.19 -15.44 0.46
CA TYR A 271 -2.22 -14.50 1.01
C TYR A 271 -0.78 -14.95 0.74
N ILE A 272 -0.51 -16.26 0.78
CA ILE A 272 0.78 -16.83 0.40
C ILE A 272 1.06 -16.55 -1.09
N GLU A 273 0.09 -16.83 -1.98
CA GLU A 273 0.20 -16.52 -3.41
C GLU A 273 0.44 -15.02 -3.64
N ALA A 274 -0.35 -14.16 -3.00
CA ALA A 274 -0.29 -12.71 -3.14
C ALA A 274 1.04 -12.12 -2.61
N SER A 275 1.67 -12.76 -1.64
CA SER A 275 2.97 -12.34 -1.12
C SER A 275 4.13 -12.54 -2.10
N ASP A 276 3.93 -13.31 -3.17
CA ASP A 276 4.87 -13.53 -4.27
C ASP A 276 4.45 -12.85 -5.59
N ALA A 277 3.39 -12.05 -5.58
CA ALA A 277 2.90 -11.34 -6.75
C ALA A 277 3.95 -10.35 -7.31
N ASP A 278 3.92 -10.11 -8.63
CA ASP A 278 4.81 -9.14 -9.29
C ASP A 278 4.63 -7.72 -8.74
N ASN A 279 3.42 -7.34 -8.38
CA ASN A 279 3.09 -6.01 -7.88
C ASN A 279 3.40 -5.91 -6.38
N HIS A 280 4.37 -5.06 -6.01
CA HIS A 280 4.75 -4.84 -4.61
C HIS A 280 3.59 -4.36 -3.72
N ALA A 281 2.63 -3.60 -4.25
CA ALA A 281 1.47 -3.16 -3.49
C ALA A 281 0.55 -4.33 -3.10
N VAL A 282 0.54 -5.41 -3.89
CA VAL A 282 -0.15 -6.66 -3.55
C VAL A 282 0.61 -7.40 -2.47
N ARG A 283 1.95 -7.49 -2.57
CA ARG A 283 2.79 -8.15 -1.56
C ARG A 283 2.70 -7.44 -0.20
N GLU A 284 2.74 -6.09 -0.21
CA GLU A 284 2.54 -5.27 0.99
C GLU A 284 1.17 -5.54 1.64
N ALA A 285 0.09 -5.48 0.84
CA ALA A 285 -1.25 -5.76 1.32
C ALA A 285 -1.41 -7.18 1.87
N ALA A 286 -0.74 -8.17 1.26
CA ALA A 286 -0.72 -9.56 1.76
C ALA A 286 -0.07 -9.64 3.15
N CYS A 287 1.08 -8.99 3.36
CA CYS A 287 1.72 -8.92 4.68
C CYS A 287 0.82 -8.26 5.73
N ALA A 288 0.14 -7.16 5.38
CA ALA A 288 -0.80 -6.50 6.27
C ALA A 288 -2.01 -7.38 6.62
N CYS A 289 -2.52 -8.14 5.65
CA CYS A 289 -3.60 -9.10 5.87
C CYS A 289 -3.16 -10.27 6.76
N ILE A 290 -1.94 -10.78 6.60
CA ILE A 290 -1.36 -11.79 7.48
C ILE A 290 -1.31 -11.24 8.91
N ALA A 291 -0.86 -10.01 9.11
CA ALA A 291 -0.87 -9.37 10.44
C ALA A 291 -2.27 -9.30 11.06
N GLU A 292 -3.29 -8.99 10.24
CA GLU A 292 -4.68 -8.95 10.68
C GLU A 292 -5.19 -10.33 11.14
N LEU A 293 -4.84 -11.41 10.44
CA LEU A 293 -5.20 -12.77 10.84
C LEU A 293 -4.74 -13.07 12.28
N GLY A 294 -3.48 -12.77 12.59
CA GLY A 294 -2.93 -13.00 13.93
C GLY A 294 -3.61 -12.15 15.00
N ALA A 295 -4.01 -10.92 14.67
CA ALA A 295 -4.55 -9.97 15.64
C ALA A 295 -6.07 -10.10 15.87
N LYS A 296 -6.85 -10.52 14.86
CA LYS A 296 -8.31 -10.43 14.89
C LYS A 296 -9.06 -11.74 14.75
N ILE A 297 -8.46 -12.77 14.14
CA ILE A 297 -9.11 -14.06 13.92
C ILE A 297 -8.85 -15.00 15.11
N GLY A 298 -9.74 -15.97 15.34
CA GLY A 298 -9.61 -16.90 16.44
C GLY A 298 -8.27 -17.65 16.40
N GLN A 299 -7.52 -17.62 17.50
CA GLN A 299 -6.17 -18.19 17.56
C GLN A 299 -6.15 -19.68 17.19
N ASP A 300 -7.15 -20.44 17.62
CA ASP A 300 -7.23 -21.87 17.35
C ASP A 300 -7.38 -22.17 15.84
N VAL A 301 -8.07 -21.29 15.12
CA VAL A 301 -8.27 -21.40 13.66
C VAL A 301 -6.98 -21.08 12.90
N VAL A 302 -6.24 -20.07 13.34
CA VAL A 302 -5.01 -19.59 12.66
C VAL A 302 -3.79 -20.43 13.02
N ARG A 303 -3.73 -21.01 14.21
CA ARG A 303 -2.59 -21.73 14.80
C ARG A 303 -1.92 -22.72 13.85
N GLY A 304 -2.71 -23.55 13.17
CA GLY A 304 -2.19 -24.56 12.23
C GLY A 304 -1.50 -23.97 10.98
N HIS A 305 -1.76 -22.70 10.67
CA HIS A 305 -1.21 -22.02 9.50
C HIS A 305 0.00 -21.14 9.84
N VAL A 306 0.30 -20.91 11.14
CA VAL A 306 1.35 -19.99 11.59
C VAL A 306 2.72 -20.31 10.98
N PRO A 307 3.22 -21.56 10.95
CA PRO A 307 4.53 -21.84 10.37
C PRO A 307 4.64 -21.42 8.91
N ARG A 308 3.64 -21.76 8.08
CA ARG A 308 3.61 -21.42 6.65
C ARG A 308 3.55 -19.90 6.43
N LEU A 309 2.77 -19.19 7.24
CA LEU A 309 2.65 -17.74 7.16
C LEU A 309 3.95 -17.03 7.58
N LEU A 310 4.63 -17.56 8.60
CA LEU A 310 5.96 -17.04 8.99
C LEU A 310 7.01 -17.28 7.91
N ASP A 311 7.06 -18.48 7.31
CA ASP A 311 7.97 -18.77 6.19
C ASP A 311 7.74 -17.82 5.02
N THR A 312 6.48 -17.50 4.72
CA THR A 312 6.10 -16.52 3.71
C THR A 312 6.62 -15.13 4.05
N LEU A 313 6.43 -14.67 5.28
CA LEU A 313 6.91 -13.37 5.72
C LEU A 313 8.44 -13.28 5.71
N LEU A 314 9.18 -14.37 6.02
CA LEU A 314 10.64 -14.43 5.92
C LEU A 314 11.15 -14.06 4.53
N VAL A 315 10.46 -14.48 3.48
CA VAL A 315 10.81 -14.10 2.10
C VAL A 315 10.58 -12.60 1.87
N CYS A 316 9.49 -12.06 2.40
CA CYS A 316 9.12 -10.64 2.24
C CYS A 316 10.05 -9.68 2.98
N PHE A 317 10.78 -10.12 4.03
CA PHE A 317 11.81 -9.29 4.69
C PHE A 317 12.93 -8.85 3.76
N LYS A 318 13.23 -9.64 2.72
CA LYS A 318 14.28 -9.37 1.74
C LYS A 318 13.75 -8.74 0.46
N ASP A 319 12.49 -8.31 0.46
CA ASP A 319 11.87 -7.70 -0.71
C ASP A 319 12.62 -6.42 -1.13
N ASP A 320 12.72 -6.20 -2.42
CA ASP A 320 13.33 -4.98 -2.95
C ASP A 320 12.51 -3.75 -2.57
N SER A 321 11.20 -3.87 -2.48
CA SER A 321 10.30 -2.80 -2.11
C SER A 321 10.26 -2.62 -0.58
N TRP A 322 10.69 -1.45 -0.11
CA TRP A 322 10.72 -1.16 1.33
C TRP A 322 9.34 -1.27 2.03
N PRO A 323 8.19 -0.90 1.41
CA PRO A 323 6.89 -1.09 2.05
C PRO A 323 6.57 -2.54 2.36
N VAL A 324 7.02 -3.46 1.49
CA VAL A 324 6.86 -4.90 1.73
C VAL A 324 7.73 -5.36 2.91
N ARG A 325 8.99 -4.88 3.00
CA ARG A 325 9.86 -5.18 4.13
C ARG A 325 9.28 -4.69 5.45
N ASP A 326 8.77 -3.46 5.46
CA ASP A 326 8.13 -2.86 6.64
C ASP A 326 6.90 -3.66 7.07
N ALA A 327 5.97 -3.92 6.14
CA ALA A 327 4.77 -4.69 6.41
C ALA A 327 5.07 -6.12 6.89
N ALA A 328 6.06 -6.79 6.30
CA ALA A 328 6.50 -8.12 6.73
C ALA A 328 7.07 -8.10 8.15
N CYS A 329 7.88 -7.11 8.45
CA CYS A 329 8.49 -6.93 9.77
C CYS A 329 7.42 -6.76 10.86
N VAL A 330 6.48 -5.84 10.64
CA VAL A 330 5.36 -5.60 11.56
C VAL A 330 4.48 -6.84 11.71
N ALA A 331 4.19 -7.55 10.60
CA ALA A 331 3.41 -8.77 10.62
C ALA A 331 4.08 -9.86 11.45
N CYS A 332 5.38 -10.11 11.25
CA CYS A 332 6.13 -11.08 12.06
C CYS A 332 6.11 -10.74 13.55
N GLY A 333 6.32 -9.48 13.91
CA GLY A 333 6.26 -9.06 15.31
C GLY A 333 4.90 -9.32 15.94
N ASN A 334 3.82 -9.08 15.21
CA ASN A 334 2.46 -9.35 15.68
C ASN A 334 2.18 -10.84 15.81
N PHE A 335 2.63 -11.66 14.84
CA PHE A 335 2.49 -13.11 14.91
C PHE A 335 3.23 -13.71 16.09
N ILE A 336 4.48 -13.33 16.32
CA ILE A 336 5.28 -13.80 17.45
C ILE A 336 4.58 -13.47 18.78
N LYS A 337 4.02 -12.26 18.89
CA LYS A 337 3.26 -11.87 20.08
C LYS A 337 2.00 -12.71 20.30
N CYS A 338 1.28 -13.03 19.22
CA CYS A 338 0.02 -13.78 19.29
C CYS A 338 0.24 -15.29 19.39
N PHE A 339 1.32 -15.82 18.81
CA PHE A 339 1.63 -17.24 18.70
C PHE A 339 3.09 -17.55 19.11
N PRO A 340 3.45 -17.29 20.37
CA PRO A 340 4.85 -17.43 20.80
C PRO A 340 5.38 -18.87 20.71
N GLU A 341 4.56 -19.87 20.96
CA GLU A 341 4.99 -21.27 20.91
C GLU A 341 5.23 -21.74 19.45
N GLU A 342 4.31 -21.42 18.55
CA GLU A 342 4.38 -21.78 17.14
C GLU A 342 5.52 -21.03 16.43
N SER A 343 5.84 -19.81 16.89
CA SER A 343 6.91 -18.96 16.32
C SER A 343 8.30 -19.32 16.86
N ARG A 344 8.41 -20.11 17.91
CA ARG A 344 9.67 -20.39 18.62
C ARG A 344 10.75 -20.98 17.72
N GLN A 345 10.38 -21.85 16.80
CA GLN A 345 11.33 -22.47 15.86
C GLN A 345 11.91 -21.49 14.83
N SER A 346 11.17 -20.44 14.51
CA SER A 346 11.58 -19.44 13.48
C SER A 346 12.36 -18.28 14.08
N ILE A 347 12.41 -18.12 15.41
CA ILE A 347 12.93 -16.89 16.04
C ILE A 347 14.41 -16.67 15.75
N ASP A 348 15.22 -17.72 15.75
CA ASP A 348 16.66 -17.63 15.50
C ASP A 348 16.96 -17.18 14.06
N ALA A 349 16.12 -17.59 13.09
CA ALA A 349 16.21 -17.15 11.70
C ALA A 349 15.69 -15.71 11.51
N LEU A 350 14.77 -15.26 12.37
CA LEU A 350 14.16 -13.93 12.30
C LEU A 350 15.07 -12.82 12.88
N TYR A 351 15.86 -13.09 13.93
CA TYR A 351 16.73 -12.06 14.52
C TYR A 351 17.65 -11.35 13.51
N PRO A 352 18.41 -12.07 12.67
CA PRO A 352 19.25 -11.40 11.66
C PRO A 352 18.45 -10.49 10.73
N LEU A 353 17.24 -10.90 10.31
CA LEU A 353 16.36 -10.14 9.42
C LEU A 353 15.80 -8.89 10.11
N PHE A 354 15.39 -9.00 11.36
CA PHE A 354 14.99 -7.84 12.15
C PHE A 354 16.16 -6.84 12.30
N TYR A 355 17.40 -7.32 12.50
CA TYR A 355 18.56 -6.43 12.60
C TYR A 355 18.90 -5.78 11.27
N GLU A 356 18.74 -6.48 10.13
CA GLU A 356 18.88 -5.86 8.82
C GLU A 356 17.86 -4.72 8.63
N ASN A 357 16.59 -4.93 9.04
CA ASN A 357 15.57 -3.90 8.96
C ASN A 357 15.76 -2.79 10.01
N LEU A 358 16.33 -3.10 11.16
CA LEU A 358 16.66 -2.10 12.20
C LEU A 358 17.70 -1.08 11.73
N GLN A 359 18.52 -1.42 10.74
CA GLN A 359 19.49 -0.54 10.10
C GLN A 359 19.12 -0.17 8.66
N ASP A 360 17.86 -0.36 8.26
CA ASP A 360 17.41 -0.04 6.90
C ASP A 360 17.58 1.47 6.62
N ASN A 361 17.79 1.80 5.35
CA ASN A 361 17.89 3.18 4.90
C ASN A 361 16.62 3.99 5.15
N ILE A 362 15.46 3.33 5.18
CA ILE A 362 14.16 3.95 5.33
C ILE A 362 13.74 4.01 6.81
N PRO A 363 13.43 5.21 7.34
CA PRO A 363 13.09 5.39 8.75
C PRO A 363 11.90 4.55 9.22
N SER A 364 10.83 4.41 8.41
CA SER A 364 9.65 3.62 8.79
C SER A 364 9.99 2.14 8.97
N VAL A 365 10.87 1.59 8.13
CA VAL A 365 11.34 0.20 8.25
C VAL A 365 12.11 0.00 9.56
N ARG A 366 12.97 0.95 9.95
CA ARG A 366 13.67 0.90 11.26
C ARG A 366 12.70 0.92 12.43
N GLN A 367 11.66 1.78 12.35
CA GLN A 367 10.62 1.89 13.37
C GLN A 367 9.77 0.61 13.44
N GLY A 368 9.37 0.05 12.31
CA GLY A 368 8.66 -1.22 12.22
C GLY A 368 9.46 -2.37 12.83
N ALA A 369 10.77 -2.43 12.56
CA ALA A 369 11.66 -3.42 13.15
C ALA A 369 11.79 -3.25 14.68
N ALA A 370 11.88 -2.03 15.17
CA ALA A 370 11.92 -1.73 16.59
C ALA A 370 10.65 -2.22 17.31
N ALA A 371 9.48 -1.91 16.76
CA ALA A 371 8.20 -2.36 17.30
C ALA A 371 8.06 -3.89 17.27
N ALA A 372 8.51 -4.54 16.19
CA ALA A 372 8.49 -5.99 16.05
C ALA A 372 9.39 -6.67 17.10
N LEU A 373 10.62 -6.18 17.27
CA LEU A 373 11.56 -6.70 18.30
C LEU A 373 11.04 -6.49 19.73
N ALA A 374 10.34 -5.39 20.00
CA ALA A 374 9.68 -5.20 21.29
C ALA A 374 8.54 -6.23 21.48
N ASN A 375 7.83 -6.62 20.43
CA ASN A 375 6.85 -7.71 20.49
C ASN A 375 7.51 -9.07 20.75
N VAL A 376 8.69 -9.32 20.19
CA VAL A 376 9.51 -10.51 20.53
C VAL A 376 9.84 -10.53 22.03
N THR A 377 10.20 -9.37 22.59
CA THR A 377 10.46 -9.26 24.03
C THR A 377 9.20 -9.50 24.87
N ARG A 378 8.06 -8.99 24.45
CA ARG A 378 6.77 -9.25 25.12
C ARG A 378 6.39 -10.72 25.09
N ALA A 379 6.78 -11.46 24.03
CA ALA A 379 6.50 -12.87 23.88
C ALA A 379 7.43 -13.78 24.71
N TYR A 380 8.74 -13.46 24.74
CA TYR A 380 9.75 -14.35 25.31
C TYR A 380 10.45 -13.81 26.56
N GLY A 381 10.10 -12.61 27.03
CA GLY A 381 10.57 -12.03 28.29
C GLY A 381 12.09 -11.84 28.34
N GLU A 382 12.70 -12.29 29.45
CA GLU A 382 14.12 -12.11 29.74
C GLU A 382 15.05 -12.75 28.69
N ALA A 383 14.65 -13.89 28.12
CA ALA A 383 15.44 -14.56 27.09
C ALA A 383 15.65 -13.67 25.84
N ALA A 384 14.64 -12.89 25.46
CA ALA A 384 14.75 -11.95 24.35
C ALA A 384 15.40 -10.62 24.79
N SER A 385 15.01 -10.06 25.93
CA SER A 385 15.50 -8.76 26.37
C SER A 385 17.01 -8.74 26.60
N SER A 386 17.58 -9.82 27.15
CA SER A 386 19.03 -9.94 27.37
C SER A 386 19.82 -9.85 26.07
N ILE A 387 19.33 -10.47 24.99
CA ILE A 387 19.95 -10.42 23.65
C ILE A 387 19.80 -9.02 23.05
N LEU A 388 18.59 -8.46 23.12
CA LEU A 388 18.29 -7.18 22.48
C LEU A 388 18.93 -5.99 23.15
N LEU A 389 19.04 -5.95 24.49
CA LEU A 389 19.71 -4.87 25.19
C LEU A 389 21.21 -4.83 24.87
N VAL A 390 21.85 -5.99 24.72
CA VAL A 390 23.25 -6.07 24.25
C VAL A 390 23.35 -5.51 22.83
N LYS A 391 22.45 -5.91 21.94
CA LYS A 391 22.42 -5.42 20.55
C LYS A 391 22.21 -3.92 20.47
N VAL A 392 21.32 -3.37 21.29
CA VAL A 392 21.11 -1.92 21.40
C VAL A 392 22.40 -1.21 21.85
N ALA A 393 23.06 -1.71 22.90
CA ALA A 393 24.31 -1.13 23.38
C ALA A 393 25.42 -1.16 22.32
N GLU A 394 25.53 -2.27 21.56
CA GLU A 394 26.46 -2.39 20.42
C GLU A 394 26.15 -1.38 19.32
N GLY A 395 24.87 -1.26 18.91
CA GLY A 395 24.44 -0.34 17.87
C GLY A 395 24.68 1.13 18.23
N LEU A 396 24.40 1.52 19.49
CA LEU A 396 24.66 2.87 19.98
C LEU A 396 26.15 3.19 19.97
N LYS A 397 27.00 2.28 20.47
CA LYS A 397 28.45 2.43 20.46
C LYS A 397 29.04 2.39 19.05
N GLY A 398 28.43 1.65 18.16
CA GLY A 398 28.84 1.50 16.76
C GLY A 398 28.88 2.82 15.99
N LEU A 399 28.12 3.84 16.44
CA LEU A 399 28.16 5.19 15.86
C LEU A 399 29.54 5.82 15.84
N GLN A 400 30.44 5.44 16.73
CA GLN A 400 31.82 5.92 16.72
C GLN A 400 32.55 5.61 15.40
N ASN A 401 32.13 4.57 14.70
CA ASN A 401 32.67 4.15 13.40
C ASN A 401 32.01 4.88 12.21
N GLN A 402 31.11 5.83 12.46
CA GLN A 402 30.43 6.57 11.38
C GLN A 402 31.44 7.44 10.63
N PRO A 403 31.55 7.29 9.29
CA PRO A 403 32.42 8.14 8.47
C PRO A 403 31.96 9.60 8.51
N LYS A 404 32.94 10.52 8.46
CA LYS A 404 32.68 11.97 8.41
C LYS A 404 32.00 12.38 7.10
N THR A 405 32.33 11.69 6.00
CA THR A 405 31.75 11.89 4.68
C THR A 405 31.04 10.62 4.26
N SER A 406 29.75 10.73 3.94
CA SER A 406 29.01 9.60 3.41
C SER A 406 29.38 9.40 1.94
N GLU A 407 29.88 8.22 1.59
CA GLU A 407 30.10 7.81 0.20
C GLU A 407 28.81 7.38 -0.50
N ARG A 408 27.70 7.41 0.22
CA ARG A 408 26.41 6.88 -0.18
C ARG A 408 25.94 7.41 -1.55
N TYR A 409 26.27 8.67 -1.86
CA TYR A 409 25.89 9.34 -3.09
C TYR A 409 27.08 9.71 -4.00
N SER A 410 28.27 9.25 -3.69
CA SER A 410 29.50 9.63 -4.42
C SER A 410 29.50 9.29 -5.92
N GLY A 411 28.68 8.29 -6.33
CA GLY A 411 28.49 7.92 -7.74
C GLY A 411 27.46 8.73 -8.49
N LEU A 412 26.64 9.55 -7.80
CA LEU A 412 25.53 10.31 -8.40
C LEU A 412 25.94 11.73 -8.84
N ASP A 413 27.10 12.19 -8.42
CA ASP A 413 27.59 13.58 -8.66
C ASP A 413 28.16 13.83 -10.06
N LYS A 414 28.14 12.87 -10.97
CA LYS A 414 28.87 12.96 -12.25
C LYS A 414 28.06 13.50 -13.43
N GLY A 415 26.92 14.14 -13.21
CA GLY A 415 26.10 14.68 -14.30
C GLY A 415 25.20 15.85 -13.89
N PRO A 416 24.64 16.59 -14.85
CA PRO A 416 23.63 17.60 -14.55
C PRO A 416 22.45 16.94 -13.86
N ALA A 417 21.98 17.53 -12.75
CA ALA A 417 20.83 17.05 -12.03
C ALA A 417 19.59 17.08 -12.93
N THR A 418 19.07 15.91 -13.28
CA THR A 418 17.76 15.79 -13.87
C THR A 418 16.68 16.00 -12.82
N TYR A 419 15.52 16.49 -13.23
CA TYR A 419 14.41 16.78 -12.34
C TYR A 419 13.92 15.52 -11.61
N GLY A 420 13.38 15.70 -10.41
CA GLY A 420 12.64 14.68 -9.69
C GLY A 420 13.48 13.90 -8.69
N LEU A 421 13.19 12.61 -8.54
CA LEU A 421 13.73 11.70 -7.52
C LEU A 421 15.27 11.68 -7.45
N VAL A 422 15.94 11.68 -8.62
CA VAL A 422 17.41 11.64 -8.69
C VAL A 422 18.04 12.90 -8.10
N LYS A 423 17.41 14.06 -8.31
CA LYS A 423 17.87 15.33 -7.70
C LYS A 423 17.69 15.30 -6.18
N GLN A 424 16.53 14.86 -5.71
CA GLN A 424 16.22 14.78 -4.28
C GLN A 424 17.16 13.80 -3.56
N LEU A 425 17.44 12.65 -4.16
CA LEU A 425 18.42 11.68 -3.63
C LEU A 425 19.83 12.26 -3.57
N ARG A 426 20.23 13.00 -4.62
CA ARG A 426 21.54 13.64 -4.65
C ARG A 426 21.65 14.75 -3.62
N ASP A 427 20.60 15.55 -3.46
CA ASP A 427 20.55 16.64 -2.49
C ASP A 427 20.31 16.10 -1.05
N ASN A 428 20.27 14.77 -0.87
CA ASN A 428 19.99 14.09 0.40
C ASN A 428 18.70 14.57 1.07
N ASP A 429 17.65 14.76 0.24
CA ASP A 429 16.36 15.25 0.68
C ASP A 429 15.68 14.23 1.58
N MET A 430 15.52 14.57 2.86
CA MET A 430 14.92 13.69 3.86
C MET A 430 13.43 13.46 3.64
N ASP A 431 12.74 14.40 2.98
CA ASP A 431 11.32 14.23 2.65
C ASP A 431 11.08 13.07 1.68
N LEU A 432 12.09 12.74 0.87
CA LEU A 432 12.03 11.58 -0.01
C LEU A 432 11.87 10.26 0.75
N HIS A 433 12.51 10.13 1.90
CA HIS A 433 12.48 8.92 2.72
C HIS A 433 11.24 8.83 3.60
N SER A 434 10.57 9.94 3.85
CA SER A 434 9.35 10.02 4.66
C SER A 434 8.08 10.12 3.81
N ASN A 435 8.18 10.40 2.50
CA ASN A 435 7.05 10.78 1.67
C ASN A 435 6.43 9.57 0.96
N GLN A 436 5.13 9.38 1.15
CA GLN A 436 4.31 8.38 0.46
C GLN A 436 4.26 8.56 -1.08
N GLN A 437 4.78 9.66 -1.63
CA GLN A 437 4.85 9.88 -3.08
C GLN A 437 5.71 8.85 -3.82
N MET A 438 6.62 8.17 -3.15
CA MET A 438 7.35 7.03 -3.74
C MET A 438 6.44 5.87 -4.15
N TYR A 439 5.24 5.79 -3.61
CA TYR A 439 4.23 4.81 -3.99
C TYR A 439 3.59 5.07 -5.35
N SER A 440 3.56 6.32 -5.82
CA SER A 440 2.81 6.69 -7.02
C SER A 440 3.42 6.14 -8.32
N CYS A 441 4.73 6.00 -8.39
CA CYS A 441 5.39 5.47 -9.59
C CYS A 441 5.28 3.96 -9.76
N GLY A 442 5.20 3.20 -8.66
CA GLY A 442 5.17 1.73 -8.70
C GLY A 442 3.79 1.12 -8.72
N SER A 443 2.74 1.87 -8.32
CA SER A 443 1.38 1.35 -8.21
C SER A 443 0.60 1.32 -9.53
N LEU A 444 1.07 2.02 -10.55
CA LEU A 444 0.36 2.18 -11.82
C LEU A 444 0.93 1.32 -12.96
N ALA A 445 2.13 0.78 -12.82
CA ALA A 445 2.75 -0.06 -13.85
C ALA A 445 2.93 -1.49 -13.36
N PRO A 446 2.53 -2.50 -14.13
CA PRO A 446 2.87 -3.88 -13.82
C PRO A 446 4.40 -4.03 -13.82
N LYS A 447 4.97 -4.50 -12.71
CA LYS A 447 6.39 -4.83 -12.67
C LYS A 447 6.62 -6.17 -13.34
N MET A 448 7.62 -6.23 -14.19
CA MET A 448 8.13 -7.51 -14.69
C MET A 448 8.93 -8.17 -13.58
N GLY A 449 8.59 -9.40 -13.29
CA GLY A 449 9.00 -10.33 -12.25
C GLY A 449 10.25 -10.07 -11.42
N ARG A 450 10.29 -10.62 -10.22
CA ARG A 450 11.46 -10.67 -9.33
C ARG A 450 12.74 -11.01 -10.12
N GLY A 451 13.74 -10.12 -10.08
CA GLY A 451 15.08 -10.38 -10.63
C GLY A 451 15.34 -9.88 -12.04
N ARG A 452 14.47 -9.12 -12.69
CA ARG A 452 14.79 -8.44 -13.95
C ARG A 452 15.20 -7.00 -13.72
N GLU A 453 16.33 -6.61 -14.30
CA GLU A 453 17.00 -5.29 -14.21
C GLU A 453 16.17 -4.08 -14.71
N GLY A 454 14.88 -4.17 -14.82
CA GLY A 454 13.96 -3.13 -15.28
C GLY A 454 13.03 -2.55 -14.21
N GLY A 455 13.28 -2.82 -12.93
CA GLY A 455 12.47 -2.26 -11.82
C GLY A 455 12.57 -0.76 -11.70
N CYS A 456 11.62 -0.15 -11.00
CA CYS A 456 11.61 1.27 -10.65
C CYS A 456 13.00 1.72 -10.17
N MET A 457 13.39 2.94 -10.49
CA MET A 457 14.73 3.49 -10.14
C MET A 457 15.05 3.39 -8.65
N ASP A 458 14.05 3.28 -7.78
CA ASP A 458 14.21 3.12 -6.32
C ASP A 458 15.01 1.90 -5.91
N HIS A 459 14.96 0.79 -6.68
CA HIS A 459 15.73 -0.43 -6.38
C HIS A 459 17.23 -0.31 -6.65
N LYS A 460 17.62 0.57 -7.59
CA LYS A 460 19.04 0.84 -7.88
C LYS A 460 19.74 1.63 -6.76
N PHE A 461 18.97 2.16 -5.80
CA PHE A 461 19.48 3.00 -4.71
C PHE A 461 19.56 2.28 -3.36
N ARG A 462 19.24 0.98 -3.29
CA ARG A 462 19.50 0.21 -2.07
C ARG A 462 21.02 0.15 -1.83
N ARG A 463 21.46 0.86 -0.83
CA ARG A 463 22.89 0.99 -0.49
C ARG A 463 23.18 0.31 0.83
N PRO A 464 24.45 -0.04 1.09
CA PRO A 464 24.85 -0.51 2.40
C PRO A 464 24.42 0.49 3.47
N SER A 465 23.90 -0.02 4.59
CA SER A 465 23.53 0.80 5.74
C SER A 465 24.78 1.41 6.37
N GLU A 466 24.64 2.60 6.95
CA GLU A 466 25.67 3.28 7.70
C GLU A 466 25.47 3.10 9.21
N PRO A 467 26.52 3.21 10.03
CA PRO A 467 26.41 3.04 11.49
C PRO A 467 25.36 3.92 12.17
N TRP A 468 25.10 5.14 11.65
CA TRP A 468 24.09 6.02 12.20
C TRP A 468 22.66 5.48 12.04
N GLU A 469 22.38 4.70 10.97
CA GLU A 469 21.07 4.10 10.74
C GLU A 469 20.78 2.99 11.76
N MET A 470 21.79 2.16 12.08
CA MET A 470 21.68 1.19 13.18
C MET A 470 21.48 1.90 14.52
N CYS A 471 22.23 2.99 14.78
CA CYS A 471 22.07 3.77 16.01
C CYS A 471 20.66 4.33 16.14
N ASP A 472 20.10 4.90 15.07
CA ASP A 472 18.73 5.42 14.99
C ASP A 472 17.70 4.31 15.27
N GLY A 473 17.82 3.17 14.61
CA GLY A 473 16.96 2.00 14.86
C GLY A 473 17.06 1.51 16.32
N CYS A 474 18.25 1.50 16.90
CA CYS A 474 18.45 1.14 18.31
C CYS A 474 17.78 2.14 19.27
N ILE A 475 17.76 3.43 18.96
CA ILE A 475 17.03 4.42 19.77
C ILE A 475 15.54 4.16 19.70
N HIS A 476 14.98 3.85 18.52
CA HIS A 476 13.59 3.45 18.38
C HIS A 476 13.30 2.17 19.16
N LEU A 477 14.14 1.14 19.06
CA LEU A 477 13.98 -0.11 19.79
C LEU A 477 14.02 0.13 21.31
N LEU A 478 14.97 0.92 21.79
CA LEU A 478 15.06 1.25 23.21
C LEU A 478 13.81 1.98 23.70
N SER A 479 13.24 2.85 22.85
CA SER A 479 11.99 3.56 23.14
C SER A 479 10.81 2.59 23.25
N GLU A 480 10.70 1.62 22.35
CA GLU A 480 9.67 0.57 22.40
C GLU A 480 9.83 -0.32 23.64
N LEU A 481 11.06 -0.71 23.97
CA LEU A 481 11.38 -1.50 25.17
C LEU A 481 11.08 -0.75 26.46
N SER A 482 11.18 0.59 26.46
CA SER A 482 10.85 1.42 27.63
C SER A 482 9.40 1.29 28.09
N ALA A 483 8.50 0.86 27.20
CA ALA A 483 7.09 0.59 27.52
C ALA A 483 6.86 -0.75 28.25
N ILE A 484 7.91 -1.57 28.42
CA ILE A 484 7.87 -2.82 29.16
C ILE A 484 8.35 -2.52 30.59
N GLU A 485 7.44 -2.47 31.54
CA GLU A 485 7.69 -2.02 32.92
C GLU A 485 8.83 -2.77 33.60
N SER A 486 8.95 -4.08 33.37
CA SER A 486 10.01 -4.91 33.93
C SER A 486 11.41 -4.55 33.46
N LEU A 487 11.57 -3.81 32.34
CA LEU A 487 12.83 -3.41 31.75
C LEU A 487 13.21 -1.94 32.05
N ALA A 488 12.43 -1.26 32.90
CA ALA A 488 12.62 0.18 33.12
C ALA A 488 14.02 0.55 33.64
N ALA A 489 14.61 -0.27 34.50
CA ALA A 489 15.95 -0.03 35.06
C ALA A 489 17.05 -0.28 34.01
N GLU A 490 16.96 -1.36 33.27
CA GLU A 490 17.91 -1.76 32.22
C GLU A 490 17.89 -0.74 31.07
N VAL A 491 16.71 -0.35 30.60
CA VAL A 491 16.54 0.69 29.58
C VAL A 491 17.12 2.02 30.06
N ALA A 492 16.84 2.43 31.31
CA ALA A 492 17.39 3.66 31.87
C ALA A 492 18.91 3.64 31.92
N SER A 493 19.54 2.49 32.19
CA SER A 493 21.01 2.34 32.22
C SER A 493 21.67 2.58 30.87
N LEU A 494 20.91 2.46 29.74
CA LEU A 494 21.41 2.71 28.38
C LEU A 494 21.20 4.16 27.91
N LEU A 495 20.43 4.99 28.61
CA LEU A 495 20.22 6.40 28.24
C LEU A 495 21.49 7.22 28.13
N PRO A 496 22.52 7.01 28.96
CA PRO A 496 23.83 7.68 28.79
C PRO A 496 24.47 7.40 27.43
N LEU A 497 24.34 6.19 26.88
CA LEU A 497 24.84 5.86 25.54
C LEU A 497 24.07 6.58 24.44
N VAL A 498 22.75 6.78 24.60
CA VAL A 498 21.94 7.58 23.68
C VAL A 498 22.41 9.05 23.72
N ALA A 499 22.66 9.59 24.92
CA ALA A 499 23.17 10.95 25.06
C ALA A 499 24.58 11.12 24.47
N GLU A 500 25.45 10.13 24.61
CA GLU A 500 26.76 10.12 23.99
C GLU A 500 26.69 10.09 22.47
N ALA A 501 25.84 9.21 21.92
CA ALA A 501 25.59 9.11 20.50
C ALA A 501 25.08 10.43 19.90
N SER A 502 24.16 11.12 20.60
CA SER A 502 23.60 12.39 20.14
C SER A 502 24.58 13.57 20.13
N ARG A 503 25.74 13.45 20.78
CA ARG A 503 26.79 14.49 20.77
C ARG A 503 27.76 14.37 19.59
N LYS A 504 27.73 13.24 18.86
CA LYS A 504 28.58 13.06 17.68
C LYS A 504 27.96 13.78 16.48
N GLN A 505 28.68 14.81 15.97
CA GLN A 505 28.14 15.74 14.95
C GLN A 505 29.03 15.86 13.71
N ASP A 506 30.11 15.11 13.65
CA ASP A 506 31.10 15.19 12.58
C ASP A 506 30.67 14.41 11.30
N TYR A 507 29.34 14.22 11.07
CA TYR A 507 28.78 13.61 9.88
C TYR A 507 27.47 14.29 9.48
N PRO A 508 27.08 14.30 8.19
CA PRO A 508 25.94 15.09 7.69
C PRO A 508 24.59 14.70 8.30
N GLN A 509 24.35 13.41 8.56
CA GLN A 509 23.05 12.89 9.03
C GLN A 509 22.85 13.02 10.55
N HIS A 510 23.79 13.66 11.27
CA HIS A 510 23.64 13.87 12.72
C HIS A 510 22.35 14.62 13.08
N VAL A 511 21.87 15.53 12.20
CA VAL A 511 20.62 16.25 12.38
C VAL A 511 19.40 15.31 12.44
N CYS A 512 19.40 14.22 11.66
CA CYS A 512 18.34 13.22 11.65
C CYS A 512 18.33 12.43 12.97
N LEU A 513 19.52 12.07 13.46
CA LEU A 513 19.65 11.40 14.75
C LEU A 513 19.18 12.29 15.91
N LEU A 514 19.51 13.59 15.87
CA LEU A 514 19.03 14.58 16.84
C LEU A 514 17.51 14.71 16.81
N GLU A 515 16.91 14.71 15.62
CA GLU A 515 15.45 14.71 15.47
C GLU A 515 14.81 13.48 16.15
N THR A 516 15.35 12.28 15.89
CA THR A 516 14.89 11.05 16.53
C THR A 516 15.03 11.11 18.05
N VAL A 517 16.19 11.54 18.56
CA VAL A 517 16.40 11.70 20.01
C VAL A 517 15.36 12.64 20.60
N CYS A 518 15.15 13.82 20.00
CA CYS A 518 14.15 14.79 20.47
C CYS A 518 12.72 14.22 20.45
N LYS A 519 12.37 13.41 19.46
CA LYS A 519 11.06 12.75 19.41
C LYS A 519 10.90 11.65 20.46
N GLN A 520 11.96 10.91 20.78
CA GLN A 520 11.89 9.76 21.68
C GLN A 520 12.07 10.14 23.16
N LEU A 521 12.76 11.23 23.49
CA LEU A 521 12.96 11.63 24.88
C LEU A 521 11.67 11.79 25.70
N PRO A 522 10.60 12.44 25.21
CA PRO A 522 9.33 12.49 25.93
C PRO A 522 8.68 11.13 26.11
N VAL A 523 8.91 10.19 25.17
CA VAL A 523 8.41 8.81 25.26
C VAL A 523 9.13 8.07 26.38
N PHE A 524 10.47 8.16 26.42
CA PHE A 524 11.26 7.63 27.54
C PHE A 524 10.79 8.20 28.88
N GLY A 525 10.58 9.53 28.95
CA GLY A 525 10.10 10.18 30.18
C GLY A 525 8.79 9.59 30.68
N ARG A 526 7.81 9.44 29.79
CA ARG A 526 6.49 8.88 30.13
C ARG A 526 6.56 7.42 30.55
N ASN A 527 7.27 6.60 29.77
CA ASN A 527 7.31 5.15 29.97
C ASN A 527 8.13 4.76 31.21
N LEU A 528 9.34 5.32 31.37
CA LEU A 528 10.22 5.05 32.50
C LEU A 528 9.78 5.75 33.80
N GLY A 529 8.95 6.77 33.68
CA GLY A 529 8.54 7.60 34.80
C GLY A 529 9.65 8.50 35.36
N LYS A 530 9.26 9.39 36.27
CA LYS A 530 10.18 10.40 36.82
C LYS A 530 11.38 9.81 37.55
N ARG A 531 11.22 8.64 38.17
CA ARG A 531 12.26 7.99 38.98
C ARG A 531 13.46 7.56 38.13
N HIS A 532 13.21 6.90 37.03
CA HIS A 532 14.25 6.33 36.16
C HIS A 532 14.76 7.31 35.10
N PHE A 533 13.92 8.29 34.69
CA PHE A 533 14.30 9.24 33.63
C PHE A 533 15.06 10.47 34.14
N LYS A 534 14.63 11.08 35.28
CA LYS A 534 15.24 12.33 35.78
C LYS A 534 16.75 12.33 35.96
N PRO A 535 17.41 11.22 36.43
CA PRO A 535 18.85 11.21 36.60
C PRO A 535 19.66 11.43 35.32
N HIS A 536 19.03 11.16 34.16
CA HIS A 536 19.69 11.23 32.83
C HIS A 536 19.35 12.50 32.06
N LEU A 537 18.43 13.32 32.55
CA LEU A 537 17.87 14.45 31.79
C LEU A 537 18.91 15.46 31.33
N GLU A 538 19.81 15.84 32.23
CA GLU A 538 20.83 16.87 31.97
C GLU A 538 21.82 16.46 30.85
N SER A 539 22.05 15.17 30.67
CA SER A 539 22.92 14.67 29.60
C SER A 539 22.37 14.92 28.19
N PHE A 540 21.07 15.26 28.08
CA PHE A 540 20.41 15.56 26.81
C PHE A 540 20.21 17.04 26.52
N PHE A 541 20.55 17.95 27.47
CA PHE A 541 20.34 19.38 27.23
C PHE A 541 21.16 19.90 26.06
N ASP A 542 22.45 19.56 25.96
CA ASP A 542 23.29 19.98 24.84
C ASP A 542 22.69 19.50 23.49
N PRO A 543 22.37 18.19 23.29
CA PRO A 543 21.73 17.70 22.07
C PRO A 543 20.39 18.40 21.73
N ILE A 544 19.54 18.67 22.73
CA ILE A 544 18.26 19.35 22.51
C ILE A 544 18.46 20.79 22.04
N PHE A 545 19.35 21.55 22.71
CA PHE A 545 19.59 22.95 22.35
C PHE A 545 20.37 23.12 21.06
N GLU A 546 21.10 22.13 20.66
CA GLU A 546 21.78 22.02 19.39
C GLU A 546 20.76 21.75 18.27
N ALA A 547 19.89 20.76 18.46
CA ALA A 547 18.76 20.51 17.57
C ALA A 547 17.85 21.73 17.43
N LEU A 548 17.65 22.49 18.51
CA LEU A 548 16.85 23.72 18.51
C LEU A 548 17.47 24.82 17.64
N GLY A 549 18.80 24.93 17.62
CA GLY A 549 19.56 25.89 16.83
C GLY A 549 19.93 25.42 15.41
N CYS A 550 19.52 24.24 15.03
CA CYS A 550 19.83 23.63 13.74
C CYS A 550 19.05 24.31 12.59
N ASP A 551 19.68 24.44 11.41
CA ASP A 551 19.05 24.98 10.20
C ASP A 551 17.97 24.04 9.63
N ASN A 552 17.96 22.76 10.01
CA ASN A 552 16.92 21.82 9.61
C ASN A 552 15.61 22.10 10.38
N ALA A 553 14.57 22.52 9.65
CA ALA A 553 13.29 22.91 10.23
C ALA A 553 12.59 21.77 10.99
N LEU A 554 12.72 20.52 10.53
CA LEU A 554 12.09 19.35 11.18
C LEU A 554 12.80 19.05 12.50
N THR A 555 14.13 19.08 12.52
CA THR A 555 14.93 18.86 13.72
C THR A 555 14.69 19.95 14.76
N SER A 556 14.65 21.21 14.34
CA SER A 556 14.34 22.35 15.23
C SER A 556 12.90 22.29 15.78
N ALA A 557 11.93 21.89 14.95
CA ALA A 557 10.54 21.69 15.39
C ALA A 557 10.43 20.53 16.40
N ALA A 558 11.13 19.42 16.17
CA ALA A 558 11.17 18.28 17.09
C ALA A 558 11.76 18.67 18.45
N ALA A 559 12.82 19.49 18.47
CA ALA A 559 13.43 20.00 19.70
C ALA A 559 12.47 20.91 20.51
N ASN A 560 11.73 21.80 19.82
CA ASN A 560 10.71 22.62 20.47
C ASN A 560 9.61 21.75 21.10
N GLN A 561 9.06 20.78 20.34
CA GLN A 561 8.05 19.85 20.84
C GLN A 561 8.56 19.00 22.01
N CYS A 562 9.84 18.60 21.96
CA CYS A 562 10.49 17.88 23.05
C CYS A 562 10.51 18.71 24.34
N LEU A 563 10.94 19.96 24.28
CA LEU A 563 10.97 20.85 25.44
C LEU A 563 9.58 21.07 26.02
N ASP A 564 8.57 21.30 25.18
CA ASP A 564 7.18 21.45 25.61
C ASP A 564 6.64 20.18 26.29
N ALA A 565 6.90 19.02 25.71
CA ALA A 565 6.47 17.74 26.26
C ALA A 565 7.19 17.40 27.58
N LEU A 566 8.48 17.68 27.69
CA LEU A 566 9.24 17.51 28.94
C LEU A 566 8.79 18.51 30.01
N GLY A 567 8.45 19.75 29.61
CA GLY A 567 7.87 20.75 30.49
C GLY A 567 6.53 20.30 31.07
N ASN A 568 5.66 19.74 30.24
CA ASN A 568 4.37 19.17 30.68
C ASN A 568 4.57 17.95 31.60
N PHE A 569 5.54 17.11 31.33
CA PHE A 569 5.81 15.91 32.11
C PHE A 569 6.46 16.20 33.47
N LEU A 570 7.46 17.07 33.50
CA LEU A 570 8.24 17.38 34.72
C LEU A 570 7.65 18.51 35.56
N GLY A 571 6.97 19.44 34.90
CA GLY A 571 6.58 20.77 35.37
C GLY A 571 7.51 21.83 34.75
N VAL A 572 6.91 22.85 34.12
CA VAL A 572 7.63 23.91 33.37
C VAL A 572 8.68 24.60 34.22
N ASN A 573 8.36 24.96 35.44
CA ASN A 573 9.28 25.64 36.35
C ASN A 573 10.45 24.73 36.80
N ILE A 574 10.19 23.43 36.95
CA ILE A 574 11.21 22.45 37.32
C ILE A 574 12.20 22.28 36.15
N LEU A 575 11.69 22.10 34.93
CA LEU A 575 12.51 21.97 33.73
C LEU A 575 13.36 23.24 33.53
N ARG A 576 12.75 24.42 33.64
CA ARG A 576 13.43 25.71 33.52
C ARG A 576 14.57 25.86 34.54
N GLY A 577 14.31 25.57 35.83
CA GLY A 577 15.31 25.65 36.87
C GLY A 577 16.49 24.68 36.63
N ARG A 578 16.23 23.46 36.12
CA ARG A 578 17.30 22.51 35.75
C ARG A 578 18.13 22.99 34.58
N ILE A 579 17.51 23.55 33.55
CA ILE A 579 18.19 24.14 32.38
C ILE A 579 19.04 25.31 32.83
N GLU A 580 18.54 26.19 33.70
CA GLU A 580 19.26 27.34 34.23
C GLU A 580 20.49 26.91 35.04
N GLN A 581 20.35 25.89 35.87
CA GLN A 581 21.50 25.33 36.64
C GLN A 581 22.54 24.67 35.72
N TYR A 582 22.11 24.04 34.63
CA TYR A 582 23.02 23.38 33.69
C TYR A 582 23.77 24.41 32.82
N ASN A 583 23.02 25.28 32.13
CA ASN A 583 23.57 26.34 31.29
C ASN A 583 22.59 27.51 31.17
N PRO A 584 22.81 28.65 31.87
CA PRO A 584 21.89 29.79 31.83
C PRO A 584 21.62 30.37 30.42
N HIS A 585 22.59 30.22 29.49
CA HIS A 585 22.46 30.73 28.13
C HIS A 585 21.37 30.00 27.34
N TYR A 586 21.00 28.79 27.72
CA TYR A 586 19.94 28.04 27.05
C TYR A 586 18.58 28.64 27.26
N LEU A 587 18.35 29.38 28.36
CA LEU A 587 17.08 30.09 28.59
C LEU A 587 16.78 31.15 27.53
N SER A 588 17.80 31.80 27.00
CA SER A 588 17.66 32.81 25.94
C SER A 588 17.27 32.23 24.59
N LYS A 589 17.59 30.95 24.36
CA LYS A 589 17.26 30.22 23.14
C LYS A 589 15.84 29.63 23.17
N MET A 590 15.24 29.47 24.34
CA MET A 590 13.85 29.03 24.47
C MET A 590 12.94 30.15 23.95
N ARG A 591 12.08 29.86 22.97
CA ARG A 591 11.07 30.82 22.53
C ARG A 591 10.23 31.21 23.75
N MET A 592 10.06 32.52 24.00
CA MET A 592 9.14 33.05 24.99
C MET A 592 7.70 32.78 24.53
N GLY A 593 7.22 31.58 24.73
CA GLY A 593 5.93 31.11 24.27
C GLY A 593 5.37 29.94 25.05
N PHE A 594 5.84 29.71 26.26
CA PHE A 594 5.00 29.01 27.22
C PHE A 594 3.82 29.94 27.54
N PRO A 595 2.53 29.56 27.29
CA PRO A 595 1.43 30.40 27.67
C PRO A 595 1.49 30.60 29.18
N GLY A 596 2.07 31.73 29.59
CA GLY A 596 1.86 32.26 30.91
C GLY A 596 0.37 32.55 31.01
N ARG A 597 -0.34 31.82 31.84
CA ARG A 597 -1.66 32.29 32.27
C ARG A 597 -1.49 33.69 32.86
N PRO A 598 -2.45 34.61 32.55
CA PRO A 598 -2.50 35.92 33.17
C PRO A 598 -2.61 35.84 34.69
#